data_3665b60d941601d3f7d256e356a67e3f
#
_entry.id   3665b60d941601d3f7d256e356a67e3f
#
_cell.length_a   1.000
_cell.length_b   1.000
_cell.length_c   1.000
_cell.angle_alpha   90.00
_cell.angle_beta   90.00
_cell.angle_gamma   90.00
#
_symmetry.space_group_name_H-M   'P 1'
#
loop_
_entity.id
_entity.type
_entity.pdbx_description
1 polymer ?
#
loop_
_entity_poly.entity_id
_entity_poly.type
_entity_poly.pdbx_seq_one_letter_code
_entity_poly.pdbx_strand_id
1 'polypeptide(L)'
;IVEDTAVAIDSVLLDANVATTTRPAGLKAGVAATTATAGGGIAAVIGDIRALTGALITGTNGNMRSPVWIMNPADALAISLLPATAGGGEFPFKSEITGGTLQGYPVITSSNVAADTMLLVDAADFVSVTGDSPRFDVSDQATLHMEDTTPLQIATGAQGSGVLATPARSLWQTDTIGVRMLLDLNWGLRRTGVVAWTQTMTWN
;
A
#
# COMPACT_ATOMS: atom_id res chain seq x y z
N ILE A 1 14.27 -1.74 -12.16
CA ILE A 1 14.81 -1.69 -10.77
C ILE A 1 14.18 -0.52 -10.00
N VAL A 2 14.27 0.74 -10.47
CA VAL A 2 13.70 1.89 -9.72
C VAL A 2 12.18 1.75 -9.57
N GLU A 3 11.49 1.39 -10.64
CA GLU A 3 10.05 1.16 -10.66
C GLU A 3 9.65 -0.01 -9.73
N ASP A 4 10.36 -1.13 -9.82
CA ASP A 4 10.12 -2.31 -8.97
C ASP A 4 10.35 -1.99 -7.49
N THR A 5 11.34 -1.15 -7.20
CA THR A 5 11.61 -0.69 -5.84
C THR A 5 10.47 0.18 -5.31
N ALA A 6 9.95 1.10 -6.12
CA ALA A 6 8.81 1.92 -5.74
C ALA A 6 7.57 1.06 -5.46
N VAL A 7 7.29 0.08 -6.34
CA VAL A 7 6.19 -0.87 -6.16
C VAL A 7 6.39 -1.70 -4.88
N ALA A 8 7.61 -2.18 -4.61
CA ALA A 8 7.90 -2.93 -3.40
C ALA A 8 7.70 -2.10 -2.12
N ILE A 9 8.16 -0.84 -2.10
CA ILE A 9 7.96 0.08 -0.97
C ILE A 9 6.47 0.37 -0.77
N ASP A 10 5.74 0.67 -1.82
CA ASP A 10 4.30 0.92 -1.77
C ASP A 10 3.53 -0.30 -1.24
N SER A 11 3.89 -1.50 -1.68
CA SER A 11 3.25 -2.74 -1.23
C SER A 11 3.40 -2.97 0.27
N VAL A 12 4.58 -2.64 0.83
CA VAL A 12 4.85 -2.73 2.28
C VAL A 12 4.15 -1.61 3.05
N LEU A 13 4.15 -0.40 2.51
CA LEU A 13 3.52 0.77 3.14
C LEU A 13 1.99 0.63 3.24
N LEU A 14 1.36 0.12 2.18
CA LEU A 14 -0.11 0.09 2.04
C LEU A 14 -0.75 -1.21 2.56
N ASP A 15 0.03 -2.11 3.16
CA ASP A 15 -0.49 -3.35 3.72
C ASP A 15 -1.00 -3.20 5.17
N ALA A 16 -1.46 -4.31 5.76
CA ALA A 16 -1.96 -4.39 7.13
C ALA A 16 -1.01 -5.14 8.07
N ASN A 17 0.19 -5.50 7.60
CA ASN A 17 1.11 -6.30 8.39
C ASN A 17 1.81 -5.44 9.46
N VAL A 18 2.02 -6.04 10.60
CA VAL A 18 2.75 -5.41 11.70
C VAL A 18 4.26 -5.32 11.43
N ALA A 19 4.94 -4.42 12.13
CA ALA A 19 6.39 -4.31 12.05
C ALA A 19 7.07 -5.61 12.49
N THR A 20 8.18 -5.93 11.83
CA THR A 20 9.10 -7.01 12.21
C THR A 20 10.50 -6.45 12.35
N THR A 21 11.50 -7.31 12.62
CA THR A 21 12.91 -6.90 12.66
C THR A 21 13.46 -6.43 11.31
N THR A 22 12.76 -6.78 10.20
CA THR A 22 13.24 -6.55 8.83
C THR A 22 12.33 -5.63 8.01
N ARG A 23 11.18 -5.21 8.55
CA ARG A 23 10.25 -4.32 7.85
C ARG A 23 9.47 -3.42 8.81
N PRO A 24 9.15 -2.18 8.44
CA PRO A 24 8.21 -1.34 9.18
C PRO A 24 6.76 -1.85 9.08
N ALA A 25 5.89 -1.33 9.94
CA ALA A 25 4.45 -1.62 9.87
C ALA A 25 3.82 -0.95 8.64
N GLY A 26 2.86 -1.62 8.02
CA GLY A 26 2.00 -0.97 7.02
C GLY A 26 1.05 0.04 7.64
N LEU A 27 0.52 0.96 6.84
CA LEU A 27 -0.40 2.02 7.30
C LEU A 27 -1.70 1.47 7.92
N LYS A 28 -2.16 0.32 7.49
CA LYS A 28 -3.37 -0.34 8.01
C LYS A 28 -3.09 -1.21 9.25
N ALA A 29 -1.81 -1.39 9.63
CA ALA A 29 -1.43 -2.27 10.73
C ALA A 29 -2.04 -1.81 12.06
N GLY A 30 -2.78 -2.69 12.72
CA GLY A 30 -3.44 -2.40 13.99
C GLY A 30 -4.64 -1.44 13.90
N VAL A 31 -5.05 -1.04 12.71
CA VAL A 31 -6.24 -0.20 12.48
C VAL A 31 -7.39 -1.06 11.97
N ALA A 32 -8.49 -1.10 12.70
CA ALA A 32 -9.69 -1.82 12.25
C ALA A 32 -10.30 -1.13 11.01
N ALA A 33 -10.71 -1.95 10.03
CA ALA A 33 -11.42 -1.43 8.87
C ALA A 33 -12.80 -0.88 9.29
N THR A 34 -13.17 0.27 8.73
CA THR A 34 -14.53 0.79 8.81
C THR A 34 -15.44 -0.05 7.91
N THR A 35 -16.63 -0.37 8.38
CA THR A 35 -17.61 -1.12 7.58
C THR A 35 -18.05 -0.29 6.39
N ALA A 36 -17.96 -0.86 5.19
CA ALA A 36 -18.41 -0.21 3.96
C ALA A 36 -19.94 0.01 3.98
N THR A 37 -20.38 1.10 3.40
CA THR A 37 -21.80 1.43 3.29
C THR A 37 -22.46 0.54 2.24
N ALA A 38 -23.51 -0.17 2.64
CA ALA A 38 -24.24 -1.06 1.75
C ALA A 38 -25.17 -0.28 0.79
N GLY A 39 -25.57 -0.91 -0.31
CA GLY A 39 -26.58 -0.40 -1.23
C GLY A 39 -26.06 0.16 -2.55
N GLY A 40 -24.76 0.30 -2.69
CA GLY A 40 -24.13 0.73 -3.95
C GLY A 40 -24.36 2.18 -4.34
N GLY A 41 -23.82 2.57 -5.48
CA GLY A 41 -24.02 3.88 -6.08
C GLY A 41 -23.49 5.04 -5.22
N ILE A 42 -23.94 6.25 -5.59
CA ILE A 42 -23.46 7.49 -4.98
C ILE A 42 -23.73 7.59 -3.47
N ALA A 43 -24.83 7.00 -3.00
CA ALA A 43 -25.17 7.02 -1.58
C ALA A 43 -24.15 6.23 -0.74
N ALA A 44 -23.65 5.12 -1.26
CA ALA A 44 -22.62 4.33 -0.62
C ALA A 44 -21.29 5.09 -0.59
N VAL A 45 -20.89 5.74 -1.67
CA VAL A 45 -19.67 6.59 -1.71
C VAL A 45 -19.73 7.69 -0.67
N ILE A 46 -20.85 8.43 -0.59
CA ILE A 46 -21.04 9.50 0.39
C ILE A 46 -21.01 8.94 1.82
N GLY A 47 -21.59 7.76 2.04
CA GLY A 47 -21.57 7.07 3.32
C GLY A 47 -20.15 6.71 3.75
N ASP A 48 -19.36 6.13 2.85
CA ASP A 48 -17.97 5.72 3.11
C ASP A 48 -17.06 6.94 3.34
N ILE A 49 -17.17 7.99 2.53
CA ILE A 49 -16.46 9.25 2.74
C ILE A 49 -16.77 9.82 4.13
N ARG A 50 -18.05 9.86 4.50
CA ARG A 50 -18.49 10.37 5.81
C ARG A 50 -17.95 9.51 6.96
N ALA A 51 -17.99 8.20 6.81
CA ALA A 51 -17.52 7.26 7.84
C ALA A 51 -16.01 7.39 8.06
N LEU A 52 -15.23 7.42 6.99
CA LEU A 52 -13.76 7.54 7.06
C LEU A 52 -13.34 8.92 7.58
N THR A 53 -13.96 10.00 7.10
CA THR A 53 -13.67 11.35 7.59
C THR A 53 -14.05 11.48 9.07
N GLY A 54 -15.20 10.92 9.48
CA GLY A 54 -15.63 10.89 10.87
C GLY A 54 -14.68 10.10 11.77
N ALA A 55 -14.21 8.94 11.30
CA ALA A 55 -13.22 8.13 12.02
C ALA A 55 -11.90 8.88 12.20
N LEU A 56 -11.41 9.56 11.15
CA LEU A 56 -10.18 10.34 11.23
C LEU A 56 -10.33 11.55 12.15
N ILE A 57 -11.45 12.29 12.10
CA ILE A 57 -11.73 13.41 12.99
C ILE A 57 -11.75 12.93 14.46
N THR A 58 -12.39 11.81 14.73
CA THR A 58 -12.44 11.22 16.07
C THR A 58 -11.05 10.79 16.53
N GLY A 59 -10.30 10.08 15.67
CA GLY A 59 -8.96 9.59 15.99
C GLY A 59 -7.94 10.70 16.23
N THR A 60 -8.10 11.84 15.54
CA THR A 60 -7.24 13.03 15.69
C THR A 60 -7.74 14.03 16.75
N ASN A 61 -8.86 13.74 17.43
CA ASN A 61 -9.54 14.68 18.32
C ASN A 61 -9.86 16.04 17.64
N GLY A 62 -10.30 16.01 16.39
CA GLY A 62 -10.60 17.19 15.59
C GLY A 62 -9.37 17.94 15.03
N ASN A 63 -8.14 17.47 15.29
CA ASN A 63 -6.92 18.11 14.84
C ASN A 63 -6.34 17.42 13.60
N MET A 64 -7.11 17.37 12.55
CA MET A 64 -6.74 16.89 11.22
C MET A 64 -6.04 18.02 10.46
N ARG A 65 -4.82 17.79 9.95
CA ARG A 65 -3.98 18.84 9.38
C ARG A 65 -3.72 18.71 7.90
N SER A 66 -3.46 17.50 7.41
CA SER A 66 -3.15 17.25 6.01
C SER A 66 -3.71 15.90 5.58
N PRO A 67 -5.04 15.77 5.51
CA PRO A 67 -5.68 14.52 5.09
C PRO A 67 -5.42 14.25 3.60
N VAL A 68 -5.17 12.99 3.28
CA VAL A 68 -4.91 12.51 1.91
C VAL A 68 -5.68 11.21 1.71
N TRP A 69 -6.40 11.12 0.61
CA TRP A 69 -7.04 9.89 0.15
C TRP A 69 -6.04 9.01 -0.59
N ILE A 70 -6.08 7.72 -0.32
CA ILE A 70 -5.28 6.72 -1.05
C ILE A 70 -6.22 5.61 -1.49
N MET A 71 -6.24 5.30 -2.78
CA MET A 71 -7.15 4.30 -3.35
C MET A 71 -6.58 3.66 -4.62
N ASN A 72 -7.23 2.58 -5.08
CA ASN A 72 -6.89 1.98 -6.36
C ASN A 72 -7.31 2.90 -7.53
N PRO A 73 -6.54 2.98 -8.63
CA PRO A 73 -6.93 3.74 -9.82
C PRO A 73 -8.31 3.36 -10.38
N ALA A 74 -8.68 2.06 -10.31
CA ALA A 74 -9.98 1.60 -10.75
C ALA A 74 -11.12 2.18 -9.90
N ASP A 75 -10.92 2.26 -8.57
CA ASP A 75 -11.90 2.83 -7.65
C ASP A 75 -12.06 4.34 -7.87
N ALA A 76 -10.95 5.05 -8.10
CA ALA A 76 -11.00 6.48 -8.45
C ALA A 76 -11.78 6.71 -9.74
N LEU A 77 -11.57 5.86 -10.77
CA LEU A 77 -12.34 5.92 -12.01
C LEU A 77 -13.82 5.62 -11.75
N ALA A 78 -14.13 4.59 -10.96
CA ALA A 78 -15.52 4.25 -10.62
C ALA A 78 -16.24 5.42 -9.96
N ILE A 79 -15.64 6.07 -8.95
CA ILE A 79 -16.20 7.27 -8.30
C ILE A 79 -16.46 8.38 -9.33
N SER A 80 -15.52 8.61 -10.25
CA SER A 80 -15.66 9.68 -11.25
C SER A 80 -16.80 9.45 -12.24
N LEU A 81 -17.19 8.21 -12.46
CA LEU A 81 -18.22 7.80 -13.40
C LEU A 81 -19.58 7.50 -12.74
N LEU A 82 -19.69 7.64 -11.42
CA LEU A 82 -20.95 7.43 -10.72
C LEU A 82 -21.95 8.57 -11.01
N PRO A 83 -23.13 8.27 -11.59
CA PRO A 83 -24.15 9.28 -11.82
C PRO A 83 -24.87 9.65 -10.53
N ALA A 84 -25.29 10.90 -10.42
CA ALA A 84 -26.08 11.42 -9.29
C ALA A 84 -27.39 10.64 -9.08
N THR A 85 -28.01 10.20 -10.17
CA THR A 85 -29.21 9.35 -10.19
C THR A 85 -29.07 8.28 -11.25
N ALA A 86 -29.68 7.12 -11.03
CA ALA A 86 -29.69 6.04 -12.01
C ALA A 86 -30.21 6.54 -13.38
N GLY A 87 -29.37 6.43 -14.42
CA GLY A 87 -29.68 6.93 -15.76
C GLY A 87 -29.51 8.45 -15.95
N GLY A 88 -29.03 9.18 -14.94
CA GLY A 88 -28.71 10.61 -15.05
C GLY A 88 -27.36 10.85 -15.74
N GLY A 89 -27.22 12.01 -16.41
CA GLY A 89 -25.97 12.43 -17.06
C GLY A 89 -25.07 13.30 -16.17
N GLU A 90 -25.41 13.50 -14.91
CA GLU A 90 -24.64 14.29 -13.97
C GLU A 90 -23.71 13.40 -13.13
N PHE A 91 -22.42 13.72 -13.14
CA PHE A 91 -21.36 13.00 -12.43
C PHE A 91 -20.73 13.92 -11.38
N PRO A 92 -21.24 13.95 -10.15
CA PRO A 92 -20.88 14.96 -9.15
C PRO A 92 -19.40 14.92 -8.74
N PHE A 93 -18.77 13.75 -8.71
CA PHE A 93 -17.37 13.61 -8.33
C PHE A 93 -16.37 13.67 -9.50
N LYS A 94 -16.85 13.76 -10.74
CA LYS A 94 -15.98 13.72 -11.93
C LYS A 94 -14.95 14.85 -11.93
N SER A 95 -15.39 16.07 -11.67
CA SER A 95 -14.48 17.23 -11.67
C SER A 95 -13.45 17.18 -10.56
N GLU A 96 -13.86 16.71 -9.38
CA GLU A 96 -12.96 16.57 -8.23
C GLU A 96 -11.90 15.52 -8.48
N ILE A 97 -12.28 14.30 -8.86
CA ILE A 97 -11.34 13.20 -9.12
C ILE A 97 -10.41 13.54 -10.29
N THR A 98 -10.93 14.16 -11.36
CA THR A 98 -10.10 14.61 -12.48
C THR A 98 -9.10 15.69 -12.05
N GLY A 99 -9.47 16.52 -11.08
CA GLY A 99 -8.61 17.51 -10.45
C GLY A 99 -7.63 16.92 -9.40
N GLY A 100 -7.67 15.61 -9.17
CA GLY A 100 -6.81 14.94 -8.17
C GLY A 100 -7.23 15.18 -6.74
N THR A 101 -8.50 15.51 -6.49
CA THR A 101 -9.03 15.75 -5.14
C THR A 101 -10.35 15.01 -4.93
N LEU A 102 -10.70 14.81 -3.67
CA LEU A 102 -12.01 14.32 -3.24
C LEU A 102 -12.38 15.04 -1.94
N GLN A 103 -13.53 15.75 -1.94
CA GLN A 103 -13.94 16.63 -0.83
C GLN A 103 -12.87 17.66 -0.44
N GLY A 104 -12.13 18.19 -1.42
CA GLY A 104 -11.07 19.16 -1.21
C GLY A 104 -9.74 18.58 -0.69
N TYR A 105 -9.65 17.28 -0.42
CA TYR A 105 -8.41 16.62 -0.04
C TYR A 105 -7.77 15.91 -1.24
N PRO A 106 -6.43 15.92 -1.36
CA PRO A 106 -5.74 15.27 -2.47
C PRO A 106 -5.99 13.76 -2.50
N VAL A 107 -6.04 13.22 -3.70
CA VAL A 107 -6.17 11.80 -3.99
C VAL A 107 -4.88 11.26 -4.58
N ILE A 108 -4.31 10.26 -3.95
CA ILE A 108 -3.18 9.49 -4.45
C ILE A 108 -3.70 8.13 -4.90
N THR A 109 -3.38 7.74 -6.11
CA THR A 109 -3.74 6.42 -6.63
C THR A 109 -2.53 5.50 -6.67
N SER A 110 -2.70 4.25 -6.20
CA SER A 110 -1.67 3.21 -6.30
C SER A 110 -2.30 1.86 -6.62
N SER A 111 -1.72 1.14 -7.57
CA SER A 111 -2.12 -0.22 -7.92
C SER A 111 -1.84 -1.23 -6.79
N ASN A 112 -1.04 -0.87 -5.79
CA ASN A 112 -0.76 -1.69 -4.61
C ASN A 112 -1.85 -1.59 -3.54
N VAL A 113 -2.83 -0.69 -3.69
CA VAL A 113 -4.07 -0.74 -2.92
C VAL A 113 -4.98 -1.77 -3.57
N ALA A 114 -5.50 -2.69 -2.77
CA ALA A 114 -6.49 -3.66 -3.28
C ALA A 114 -7.72 -2.92 -3.82
N ALA A 115 -8.33 -3.46 -4.87
CA ALA A 115 -9.62 -2.96 -5.34
C ALA A 115 -10.65 -2.94 -4.20
N ASP A 116 -11.63 -2.08 -4.30
CA ASP A 116 -12.68 -1.87 -3.30
C ASP A 116 -12.13 -1.49 -1.92
N THR A 117 -10.95 -0.81 -1.90
CA THR A 117 -10.31 -0.36 -0.66
C THR A 117 -9.95 1.12 -0.76
N MET A 118 -10.35 1.89 0.24
CA MET A 118 -10.05 3.31 0.34
C MET A 118 -9.46 3.63 1.72
N LEU A 119 -8.39 4.41 1.73
CA LEU A 119 -7.74 4.90 2.94
C LEU A 119 -7.83 6.42 3.00
N LEU A 120 -7.97 6.94 4.21
CA LEU A 120 -7.80 8.35 4.53
C LEU A 120 -6.74 8.48 5.62
N VAL A 121 -5.68 9.22 5.34
CA VAL A 121 -4.51 9.34 6.22
C VAL A 121 -4.20 10.81 6.47
N ASP A 122 -3.93 11.20 7.71
CA ASP A 122 -3.36 12.53 8.00
C ASP A 122 -1.86 12.50 7.75
N ALA A 123 -1.43 12.94 6.56
CA ALA A 123 -0.04 12.93 6.14
C ALA A 123 0.88 13.79 7.04
N ALA A 124 0.35 14.73 7.80
CA ALA A 124 1.13 15.54 8.73
C ALA A 124 1.68 14.73 9.92
N ASP A 125 1.15 13.57 10.17
CA ASP A 125 1.60 12.67 11.23
C ASP A 125 2.38 11.44 10.71
N PHE A 126 2.58 11.36 9.40
CA PHE A 126 3.45 10.37 8.80
C PHE A 126 4.90 10.87 8.81
N VAL A 127 5.80 10.06 9.32
CA VAL A 127 7.24 10.34 9.38
C VAL A 127 7.98 9.23 8.69
N SER A 128 8.83 9.57 7.74
CA SER A 128 9.74 8.64 7.08
C SER A 128 11.19 9.04 7.34
N VAL A 129 12.04 8.04 7.44
CA VAL A 129 13.49 8.20 7.60
C VAL A 129 14.16 7.30 6.57
N THR A 130 15.05 7.88 5.78
CA THR A 130 15.94 7.15 4.88
C THR A 130 17.35 7.18 5.45
N GLY A 131 18.04 6.04 5.39
CA GLY A 131 19.47 5.96 5.70
C GLY A 131 20.34 6.54 4.60
N ASP A 132 21.46 5.89 4.35
CA ASP A 132 22.38 6.28 3.29
C ASP A 132 21.77 6.11 1.88
N SER A 133 22.47 6.62 0.87
CA SER A 133 22.10 6.43 -0.53
C SER A 133 21.95 4.94 -0.88
N PRO A 134 21.05 4.57 -1.79
CA PRO A 134 20.91 3.19 -2.22
C PRO A 134 22.23 2.60 -2.69
N ARG A 135 22.60 1.45 -2.15
CA ARG A 135 23.82 0.71 -2.54
C ARG A 135 23.45 -0.37 -3.54
N PHE A 136 24.15 -0.37 -4.66
CA PHE A 136 24.03 -1.39 -5.71
C PHE A 136 25.23 -2.30 -5.69
N ASP A 137 24.99 -3.59 -5.56
CA ASP A 137 26.01 -4.65 -5.67
C ASP A 137 25.71 -5.50 -6.91
N VAL A 138 26.74 -5.86 -7.63
CA VAL A 138 26.64 -6.69 -8.86
C VAL A 138 27.49 -7.95 -8.67
N SER A 139 26.97 -9.09 -9.06
CA SER A 139 27.69 -10.36 -9.01
C SER A 139 27.25 -11.26 -10.17
N ASP A 140 28.21 -11.97 -10.74
CA ASP A 140 28.04 -13.03 -11.73
C ASP A 140 28.28 -14.44 -11.15
N GLN A 141 28.78 -14.52 -9.92
CA GLN A 141 29.22 -15.77 -9.27
C GLN A 141 28.30 -16.21 -8.12
N ALA A 142 27.29 -15.41 -7.79
CA ALA A 142 26.38 -15.72 -6.70
C ALA A 142 25.48 -16.92 -7.04
N THR A 143 25.12 -17.67 -6.00
CA THR A 143 24.02 -18.64 -6.07
C THR A 143 22.81 -18.06 -5.40
N LEU A 144 21.70 -17.97 -6.13
CA LEU A 144 20.45 -17.38 -5.65
C LEU A 144 19.41 -18.47 -5.36
N HIS A 145 18.71 -18.32 -4.24
CA HIS A 145 17.44 -18.99 -4.03
C HIS A 145 16.35 -18.17 -4.74
N MET A 146 15.55 -18.85 -5.55
CA MET A 146 14.50 -18.22 -6.35
C MET A 146 13.19 -18.04 -5.57
N GLU A 147 13.18 -18.37 -4.29
CA GLU A 147 12.07 -18.12 -3.38
C GLU A 147 12.28 -16.78 -2.66
N ASP A 148 11.39 -15.81 -2.91
CA ASP A 148 11.46 -14.44 -2.41
C ASP A 148 10.45 -14.13 -1.31
N THR A 149 9.37 -14.89 -1.19
CA THR A 149 8.32 -14.68 -0.17
C THR A 149 8.70 -15.23 1.19
N THR A 150 9.36 -16.37 1.22
CA THR A 150 9.87 -17.02 2.44
C THR A 150 11.24 -17.58 2.15
N PRO A 151 12.32 -16.82 2.41
CA PRO A 151 13.66 -17.26 2.11
C PRO A 151 13.95 -18.64 2.70
N LEU A 152 14.21 -19.62 1.84
CA LEU A 152 14.53 -20.96 2.24
C LEU A 152 15.92 -21.03 2.88
N GLN A 153 16.14 -21.99 3.76
CA GLN A 153 17.48 -22.27 4.27
C GLN A 153 18.39 -22.69 3.13
N ILE A 154 19.65 -22.26 3.17
CA ILE A 154 20.67 -22.61 2.13
C ILE A 154 20.86 -24.12 2.04
N ALA A 155 20.68 -24.84 3.14
CA ALA A 155 20.73 -26.28 3.18
C ALA A 155 19.60 -26.85 4.05
N THR A 156 19.03 -27.97 3.63
CA THR A 156 18.05 -28.73 4.38
C THR A 156 18.65 -30.07 4.79
N GLY A 157 18.38 -30.51 6.01
CA GLY A 157 18.81 -31.82 6.49
C GLY A 157 19.57 -31.77 7.81
N ALA A 158 19.79 -32.96 8.40
CA ALA A 158 20.59 -33.11 9.61
C ALA A 158 22.07 -32.88 9.32
N GLN A 159 22.83 -32.56 10.36
CA GLN A 159 24.29 -32.35 10.27
C GLN A 159 24.96 -33.51 9.55
N GLY A 160 25.63 -33.24 8.45
CA GLY A 160 26.34 -34.23 7.62
C GLY A 160 25.56 -34.72 6.38
N SER A 161 24.31 -34.34 6.20
CA SER A 161 23.46 -34.69 5.04
C SER A 161 22.82 -33.48 4.38
N GLY A 162 23.48 -32.33 4.44
CA GLY A 162 22.96 -31.10 3.89
C GLY A 162 22.73 -31.20 2.37
N VAL A 163 21.49 -31.02 1.95
CA VAL A 163 21.11 -30.88 0.54
C VAL A 163 20.80 -29.42 0.29
N LEU A 164 21.30 -28.87 -0.80
CA LEU A 164 21.02 -27.50 -1.20
C LEU A 164 19.50 -27.34 -1.38
N ALA A 165 18.92 -26.35 -0.72
CA ALA A 165 17.49 -26.08 -0.86
C ALA A 165 17.16 -25.64 -2.29
N THR A 166 16.13 -26.21 -2.87
CA THR A 166 15.63 -25.84 -4.19
C THR A 166 14.44 -24.89 -4.05
N PRO A 167 14.24 -23.96 -4.99
CA PRO A 167 15.02 -23.74 -6.22
C PRO A 167 16.26 -22.88 -5.99
N ALA A 168 17.43 -23.37 -6.37
CA ALA A 168 18.69 -22.62 -6.36
C ALA A 168 19.23 -22.48 -7.79
N ARG A 169 19.72 -21.31 -8.13
CA ARG A 169 20.33 -21.02 -9.44
C ARG A 169 21.71 -20.41 -9.26
N SER A 170 22.72 -21.00 -9.90
CA SER A 170 24.04 -20.41 -10.01
C SER A 170 24.06 -19.42 -11.17
N LEU A 171 24.45 -18.19 -10.91
CA LEU A 171 24.56 -17.15 -11.94
C LEU A 171 25.67 -17.48 -12.93
N TRP A 172 26.78 -18.07 -12.48
CA TRP A 172 27.86 -18.51 -13.32
C TRP A 172 27.44 -19.56 -14.35
N GLN A 173 26.66 -20.56 -13.93
CA GLN A 173 26.21 -21.64 -14.82
C GLN A 173 25.17 -21.19 -15.87
N THR A 174 24.48 -20.10 -15.60
CA THR A 174 23.42 -19.59 -16.46
C THR A 174 23.82 -18.36 -17.25
N ASP A 175 25.10 -17.94 -17.16
CA ASP A 175 25.63 -16.73 -17.80
C ASP A 175 24.74 -15.50 -17.55
N THR A 176 24.36 -15.31 -16.26
CA THR A 176 23.48 -14.22 -15.83
C THR A 176 24.18 -13.35 -14.80
N ILE A 177 23.79 -12.07 -14.75
CA ILE A 177 24.31 -11.10 -13.77
C ILE A 177 23.20 -10.79 -12.77
N GLY A 178 23.51 -10.95 -11.48
CA GLY A 178 22.66 -10.53 -10.39
C GLY A 178 22.94 -9.10 -9.96
N VAL A 179 21.90 -8.30 -9.84
CA VAL A 179 21.99 -6.96 -9.28
C VAL A 179 21.19 -6.93 -7.99
N ARG A 180 21.82 -6.50 -6.89
CA ARG A 180 21.19 -6.32 -5.59
C ARG A 180 21.20 -4.84 -5.23
N MET A 181 20.05 -4.33 -4.80
CA MET A 181 19.94 -3.01 -4.20
C MET A 181 19.67 -3.13 -2.70
N LEU A 182 20.37 -2.35 -1.92
CA LEU A 182 20.11 -2.17 -0.48
C LEU A 182 19.71 -0.72 -0.23
N LEU A 183 18.57 -0.56 0.42
CA LEU A 183 18.04 0.74 0.83
C LEU A 183 17.54 0.62 2.27
N ASP A 184 18.12 1.41 3.17
CA ASP A 184 17.64 1.51 4.54
C ASP A 184 16.52 2.56 4.59
N LEU A 185 15.29 2.10 4.82
CA LEU A 185 14.10 2.92 4.89
C LEU A 185 13.25 2.48 6.09
N ASN A 186 12.76 3.46 6.83
CA ASN A 186 11.79 3.21 7.89
C ASN A 186 10.74 4.32 7.91
N TRP A 187 9.56 4.03 8.45
CA TRP A 187 8.49 5.00 8.64
C TRP A 187 7.65 4.65 9.86
N GLY A 188 6.85 5.61 10.28
CA GLY A 188 5.91 5.43 11.36
C GLY A 188 4.91 6.56 11.44
N LEU A 189 3.86 6.32 12.21
CA LEU A 189 2.84 7.32 12.52
C LEU A 189 3.16 7.93 13.88
N ARG A 190 3.19 9.26 13.94
CA ARG A 190 3.49 10.00 15.19
C ARG A 190 2.38 9.87 16.24
N ARG A 191 1.12 9.70 15.78
CA ARG A 191 -0.06 9.52 16.63
C ARG A 191 -0.85 8.30 16.19
N THR A 192 -1.61 7.73 17.10
CA THR A 192 -2.65 6.74 16.79
C THR A 192 -3.91 7.43 16.24
N GLY A 193 -4.74 6.71 15.48
CA GLY A 193 -6.01 7.22 14.96
C GLY A 193 -5.88 8.21 13.79
N VAL A 194 -4.71 8.31 13.17
CA VAL A 194 -4.43 9.17 12.00
C VAL A 194 -4.62 8.45 10.67
N VAL A 195 -5.07 7.21 10.71
CA VAL A 195 -5.43 6.39 9.54
C VAL A 195 -6.84 5.85 9.75
N ALA A 196 -7.67 5.99 8.75
CA ALA A 196 -8.97 5.33 8.63
C ALA A 196 -9.03 4.63 7.27
N TRP A 197 -9.57 3.44 7.20
CA TRP A 197 -9.68 2.73 5.94
C TRP A 197 -10.92 1.85 5.90
N THR A 198 -11.41 1.57 4.70
CA THR A 198 -12.52 0.64 4.43
C THR A 198 -12.14 -0.33 3.33
N GLN A 199 -12.81 -1.44 3.28
CA GLN A 199 -12.64 -2.47 2.25
C GLN A 199 -14.00 -3.03 1.84
N THR A 200 -14.04 -3.78 0.75
CA THR A 200 -15.28 -4.39 0.23
C THR A 200 -16.36 -3.35 -0.06
N MET A 201 -15.94 -2.22 -0.65
CA MET A 201 -16.87 -1.18 -1.07
C MET A 201 -17.82 -1.70 -2.13
N THR A 202 -19.07 -1.20 -2.11
CA THR A 202 -20.18 -1.74 -2.93
C THR A 202 -20.63 -0.80 -4.05
N TRP A 203 -19.88 0.24 -4.36
CA TRP A 203 -20.26 1.28 -5.32
C TRP A 203 -19.81 1.05 -6.77
N ASN A 204 -19.14 -0.08 -7.04
CA ASN A 204 -18.77 -0.53 -8.39
C ASN A 204 -19.96 -1.19 -9.11
#